data_ad4f9f7e5bfb5ad8937574f6cab0ca4e
#
_entry.id   ad4f9f7e5bfb5ad8937574f6cab0ca4e
#
_cell.length_a   1.000
_cell.length_b   1.000
_cell.length_c   1.000
_cell.angle_alpha   90.00
_cell.angle_beta   90.00
_cell.angle_gamma   90.00
#
_symmetry.space_group_name_H-M   'P 1'
#
loop_
_entity.id
_entity.type
_entity.pdbx_description
1 polymer ?
#
loop_
_entity_poly.entity_id
_entity_poly.type
_entity_poly.pdbx_seq_one_letter_code
_entity_poly.pdbx_strand_id
1 'polypeptide(L)'
;MKKFKLFAVALLLLQGVTALAQQKNEWDIRVRAIGVLPQESATIGVIGGGVNINNNYVPELDFTYYFANNFSAELILATTRHKVSTTASNLTPIGAGAAVDVNLGHVWLLPPTLTLQYHLPTGTGFKPYIGAGANYTIFYSADKGPVVQGISYKNKFAFASQVGFDYDLSKTVFLNIDVKKIFLNTQATVDASNLTPATNQALRPVLQNINADVKIRPWVVGIGIGYRFK
;
A
#
# COMPACT_ATOMS: atom_id res chain seq x y z
N MET A 1 -5.00 -39.14 -7.43
CA MET A 1 -5.93 -39.05 -8.59
C MET A 1 -6.97 -37.92 -8.46
N LYS A 2 -7.39 -37.44 -7.28
CA LYS A 2 -8.36 -36.33 -7.12
C LYS A 2 -7.80 -34.93 -7.44
N LYS A 3 -6.49 -34.70 -7.25
CA LYS A 3 -5.85 -33.39 -7.54
C LYS A 3 -5.65 -33.11 -9.03
N PHE A 4 -5.57 -34.16 -9.85
CA PHE A 4 -5.44 -34.02 -11.31
C PHE A 4 -6.75 -33.62 -12.00
N LYS A 5 -7.91 -33.97 -11.41
CA LYS A 5 -9.23 -33.63 -11.96
C LYS A 5 -9.60 -32.15 -11.76
N LEU A 6 -9.10 -31.51 -10.70
CA LEU A 6 -9.32 -30.05 -10.50
C LEU A 6 -8.52 -29.20 -11.51
N PHE A 7 -7.33 -29.65 -11.89
CA PHE A 7 -6.49 -28.96 -12.87
C PHE A 7 -7.09 -29.05 -14.29
N ALA A 8 -7.72 -30.17 -14.64
CA ALA A 8 -8.37 -30.38 -15.93
C ALA A 8 -9.67 -29.59 -16.08
N VAL A 9 -10.43 -29.37 -14.99
CA VAL A 9 -11.65 -28.54 -14.99
C VAL A 9 -11.30 -27.06 -15.12
N ALA A 10 -10.20 -26.59 -14.52
CA ALA A 10 -9.73 -25.22 -14.67
C ALA A 10 -9.25 -24.93 -16.10
N LEU A 11 -8.74 -25.94 -16.84
CA LEU A 11 -8.29 -25.80 -18.21
C LEU A 11 -9.44 -25.78 -19.23
N LEU A 12 -10.59 -26.37 -18.90
CA LEU A 12 -11.77 -26.47 -19.80
C LEU A 12 -12.64 -25.20 -19.77
N LEU A 13 -12.51 -24.33 -18.77
CA LEU A 13 -13.21 -23.04 -18.69
C LEU A 13 -12.54 -21.94 -19.54
N LEU A 14 -11.38 -22.23 -20.14
CA LEU A 14 -10.60 -21.30 -20.96
C LEU A 14 -10.98 -21.29 -22.43
N GLN A 15 -11.98 -22.04 -22.85
CA GLN A 15 -12.36 -22.15 -24.26
C GLN A 15 -13.67 -21.41 -24.52
N GLY A 16 -13.61 -20.17 -25.01
CA GLY A 16 -14.81 -19.62 -25.62
C GLY A 16 -15.01 -18.10 -25.67
N VAL A 17 -13.98 -17.29 -25.47
CA VAL A 17 -14.09 -15.87 -25.83
C VAL A 17 -13.04 -15.59 -26.92
N THR A 18 -13.49 -15.16 -28.09
CA THR A 18 -12.57 -14.68 -29.15
C THR A 18 -11.71 -13.57 -28.57
N ALA A 19 -10.42 -13.85 -28.41
CA ALA A 19 -9.46 -12.96 -27.81
C ALA A 19 -9.36 -11.68 -28.65
N LEU A 20 -9.92 -10.63 -28.14
CA LEU A 20 -9.53 -9.29 -28.55
C LEU A 20 -8.22 -8.99 -27.81
N ALA A 21 -7.09 -9.06 -28.53
CA ALA A 21 -5.85 -8.54 -28.00
C ALA A 21 -6.07 -7.07 -27.59
N GLN A 22 -5.54 -6.66 -26.44
CA GLN A 22 -5.54 -5.25 -26.07
C GLN A 22 -4.84 -4.47 -27.16
N GLN A 23 -5.51 -3.44 -27.68
CA GLN A 23 -5.04 -2.72 -28.83
C GLN A 23 -4.34 -1.43 -28.39
N LYS A 24 -3.34 -1.03 -29.15
CA LYS A 24 -2.72 0.27 -29.02
C LYS A 24 -3.78 1.39 -29.05
N ASN A 25 -3.63 2.39 -28.18
CA ASN A 25 -4.52 3.55 -28.00
C ASN A 25 -5.86 3.22 -27.30
N GLU A 26 -5.94 2.10 -26.58
CA GLU A 26 -7.06 1.82 -25.66
C GLU A 26 -6.77 2.38 -24.28
N TRP A 27 -7.86 2.72 -23.59
CA TRP A 27 -7.88 3.14 -22.19
C TRP A 27 -8.73 2.18 -21.38
N ASP A 28 -8.24 1.85 -20.19
CA ASP A 28 -9.04 1.18 -19.17
C ASP A 28 -9.19 2.12 -17.97
N ILE A 29 -10.39 2.17 -17.42
CA ILE A 29 -10.67 2.72 -16.10
C ILE A 29 -11.14 1.59 -15.20
N ARG A 30 -10.59 1.48 -13.99
CA ARG A 30 -10.93 0.42 -13.02
C ARG A 30 -11.29 1.01 -11.67
N VAL A 31 -12.28 0.40 -11.04
CA VAL A 31 -12.62 0.62 -9.63
C VAL A 31 -12.39 -0.70 -8.91
N ARG A 32 -11.54 -0.67 -7.89
CA ARG A 32 -11.17 -1.84 -7.09
C ARG A 32 -11.52 -1.63 -5.62
N ALA A 33 -11.87 -2.69 -4.92
CA ALA A 33 -11.76 -2.77 -3.49
C ALA A 33 -10.39 -3.35 -3.15
N ILE A 34 -9.60 -2.63 -2.36
CA ILE A 34 -8.25 -3.04 -2.01
C ILE A 34 -8.07 -3.23 -0.51
N GLY A 35 -7.24 -4.20 -0.14
CA GLY A 35 -6.69 -4.36 1.20
C GLY A 35 -5.23 -3.90 1.21
N VAL A 36 -4.91 -2.91 2.04
CA VAL A 36 -3.55 -2.45 2.31
C VAL A 36 -3.06 -3.13 3.58
N LEU A 37 -2.06 -3.99 3.44
CA LEU A 37 -1.54 -4.87 4.47
C LEU A 37 -0.07 -4.51 4.77
N PRO A 38 0.21 -3.60 5.72
CA PRO A 38 1.56 -3.22 6.07
C PRO A 38 2.40 -4.42 6.55
N GLN A 39 3.69 -4.41 6.22
CA GLN A 39 4.72 -5.27 6.80
C GLN A 39 5.76 -4.38 7.44
N GLU A 40 5.38 -3.83 8.56
CA GLU A 40 6.11 -2.75 9.19
C GLU A 40 7.26 -3.25 10.06
N SER A 41 8.31 -2.44 10.09
CA SER A 41 9.35 -2.48 11.10
C SER A 41 9.89 -1.07 11.33
N ALA A 42 10.33 -0.76 12.52
CA ALA A 42 10.90 0.54 12.84
C ALA A 42 12.17 0.41 13.66
N THR A 43 13.06 1.39 13.48
CA THR A 43 14.12 1.69 14.42
C THR A 43 13.79 3.04 15.05
N ILE A 44 13.40 3.03 16.32
CA ILE A 44 12.98 4.21 17.05
C ILE A 44 14.14 4.65 17.94
N GLY A 45 14.63 5.87 17.72
CA GLY A 45 15.67 6.45 18.59
C GLY A 45 15.16 6.65 20.01
N VAL A 46 16.05 6.63 20.99
CA VAL A 46 15.83 6.95 22.40
C VAL A 46 14.95 5.95 23.17
N ILE A 47 13.74 5.65 22.66
CA ILE A 47 12.77 4.79 23.37
C ILE A 47 12.79 3.34 22.89
N GLY A 48 13.45 3.06 21.75
CA GLY A 48 13.47 1.72 21.17
C GLY A 48 12.08 1.17 20.83
N GLY A 49 11.98 -0.16 20.80
CA GLY A 49 10.73 -0.84 20.44
C GLY A 49 10.48 -0.90 18.93
N GLY A 50 9.26 -1.24 18.57
CA GLY A 50 8.78 -1.37 17.20
C GLY A 50 7.62 -0.45 16.90
N VAL A 51 7.01 -0.64 15.72
CA VAL A 51 5.80 0.05 15.28
C VAL A 51 4.75 -0.98 14.87
N ASN A 52 3.49 -0.67 15.09
CA ASN A 52 2.35 -1.41 14.57
C ASN A 52 1.47 -0.46 13.75
N ILE A 53 1.11 -0.88 12.54
CA ILE A 53 0.25 -0.14 11.60
C ILE A 53 -0.88 -1.06 11.19
N ASN A 54 -2.13 -0.66 11.44
CA ASN A 54 -3.28 -1.50 11.13
C ASN A 54 -3.48 -1.68 9.61
N ASN A 55 -4.09 -2.80 9.24
CA ASN A 55 -4.61 -3.00 7.88
C ASN A 55 -5.72 -2.00 7.57
N ASN A 56 -5.88 -1.67 6.28
CA ASN A 56 -6.97 -0.82 5.83
C ASN A 56 -7.58 -1.37 4.54
N TYR A 57 -8.89 -1.17 4.37
CA TYR A 57 -9.66 -1.60 3.20
C TYR A 57 -10.37 -0.38 2.62
N VAL A 58 -10.08 -0.06 1.37
CA VAL A 58 -10.55 1.18 0.72
C VAL A 58 -10.85 0.95 -0.75
N PRO A 59 -11.66 1.83 -1.38
CA PRO A 59 -11.75 1.88 -2.83
C PRO A 59 -10.47 2.46 -3.45
N GLU A 60 -10.14 1.97 -4.64
CA GLU A 60 -9.04 2.43 -5.48
C GLU A 60 -9.59 2.70 -6.87
N LEU A 61 -9.12 3.77 -7.48
CA LEU A 61 -9.41 4.15 -8.87
C LEU A 61 -8.11 4.14 -9.66
N ASP A 62 -8.11 3.52 -10.83
CA ASP A 62 -6.96 3.55 -11.72
C ASP A 62 -7.34 3.78 -13.19
N PHE A 63 -6.36 4.32 -13.91
CA PHE A 63 -6.42 4.62 -15.33
C PHE A 63 -5.24 3.95 -16.01
N THR A 64 -5.51 3.13 -17.00
CA THR A 64 -4.49 2.41 -17.77
C THR A 64 -4.56 2.83 -19.22
N TYR A 65 -3.42 3.23 -19.79
CA TYR A 65 -3.28 3.57 -21.21
C TYR A 65 -2.37 2.59 -21.91
N TYR A 66 -2.86 1.97 -22.99
CA TYR A 66 -2.10 1.06 -23.82
C TYR A 66 -1.37 1.82 -24.94
N PHE A 67 -0.08 2.11 -24.72
CA PHE A 67 0.75 2.77 -25.75
C PHE A 67 1.29 1.78 -26.81
N ALA A 68 1.23 0.47 -26.55
CA ALA A 68 1.49 -0.61 -27.49
C ALA A 68 0.59 -1.81 -27.17
N ASN A 69 0.50 -2.79 -28.08
CA ASN A 69 -0.45 -3.90 -27.96
C ASN A 69 -0.37 -4.70 -26.64
N ASN A 70 0.83 -4.79 -26.07
CA ASN A 70 1.05 -5.56 -24.84
C ASN A 70 1.66 -4.71 -23.72
N PHE A 71 1.81 -3.41 -23.94
CA PHE A 71 2.41 -2.50 -22.95
C PHE A 71 1.46 -1.38 -22.60
N SER A 72 1.34 -1.14 -21.32
CA SER A 72 0.52 -0.04 -20.79
C SER A 72 1.24 0.71 -19.67
N ALA A 73 0.75 1.91 -19.41
CA ALA A 73 1.05 2.70 -18.22
C ALA A 73 -0.22 2.82 -17.38
N GLU A 74 -0.13 2.52 -16.09
CA GLU A 74 -1.24 2.57 -15.15
C GLU A 74 -0.96 3.64 -14.09
N LEU A 75 -1.90 4.57 -13.90
CA LEU A 75 -1.92 5.52 -12.80
C LEU A 75 -2.95 5.08 -11.78
N ILE A 76 -2.51 4.82 -10.56
CA ILE A 76 -3.28 4.29 -9.45
C ILE A 76 -3.47 5.37 -8.40
N LEU A 77 -4.72 5.57 -7.96
CA LEU A 77 -5.12 6.58 -6.98
C LEU A 77 -5.99 5.95 -5.90
N ALA A 78 -5.59 6.09 -4.65
CA ALA A 78 -6.37 5.72 -3.48
C ALA A 78 -6.03 6.66 -2.32
N THR A 79 -6.89 6.72 -1.34
CA THR A 79 -6.57 7.36 -0.06
C THR A 79 -6.79 6.35 1.06
N THR A 80 -5.86 6.30 2.01
CA THR A 80 -5.89 5.33 3.11
C THR A 80 -5.69 6.03 4.44
N ARG A 81 -6.27 5.48 5.50
CA ARG A 81 -6.09 5.96 6.87
C ARG A 81 -5.63 4.83 7.76
N HIS A 82 -4.48 5.00 8.40
CA HIS A 82 -3.91 3.98 9.27
C HIS A 82 -3.78 4.49 10.70
N LYS A 83 -4.12 3.62 11.66
CA LYS A 83 -3.76 3.80 13.06
C LYS A 83 -2.31 3.37 13.25
N VAL A 84 -1.54 4.17 13.97
CA VAL A 84 -0.13 3.91 14.27
C VAL A 84 0.08 3.87 15.77
N SER A 85 0.78 2.86 16.24
CA SER A 85 1.25 2.77 17.63
C SER A 85 2.69 2.28 17.69
N THR A 86 3.41 2.62 18.76
CA THR A 86 4.67 1.93 19.06
C THR A 86 4.37 0.60 19.75
N THR A 87 5.34 -0.29 19.76
CA THR A 87 5.28 -1.55 20.51
C THR A 87 6.53 -1.72 21.34
N ALA A 88 6.37 -2.15 22.61
CA ALA A 88 7.44 -2.45 23.54
C ALA A 88 8.48 -1.30 23.70
N SER A 89 8.03 -0.05 23.73
CA SER A 89 8.88 1.12 23.94
C SER A 89 9.35 1.21 25.41
N ASN A 90 10.61 1.58 25.60
CA ASN A 90 11.17 1.81 26.95
C ASN A 90 10.90 3.25 27.41
N LEU A 91 9.95 3.42 28.32
CA LEU A 91 9.55 4.71 28.88
C LEU A 91 9.97 4.87 30.36
N THR A 92 10.86 4.01 30.84
CA THR A 92 11.39 4.11 32.23
C THR A 92 12.02 5.47 32.55
N PRO A 93 12.71 6.17 31.60
CA PRO A 93 13.28 7.50 31.90
C PRO A 93 12.25 8.57 32.24
N ILE A 94 10.98 8.36 31.89
CA ILE A 94 9.86 9.28 32.19
C ILE A 94 8.92 8.72 33.28
N GLY A 95 9.32 7.65 33.96
CA GLY A 95 8.53 7.06 35.06
C GLY A 95 7.45 6.07 34.61
N ALA A 96 7.44 5.66 33.34
CA ALA A 96 6.55 4.60 32.81
C ALA A 96 7.33 3.27 32.65
N GLY A 97 6.68 2.23 32.12
CA GLY A 97 7.26 0.89 32.02
C GLY A 97 8.36 0.73 30.98
N ALA A 98 9.06 -0.41 31.02
CA ALA A 98 10.14 -0.75 30.10
C ALA A 98 9.65 -1.35 28.75
N ALA A 99 8.36 -1.72 28.65
CA ALA A 99 7.77 -2.29 27.44
C ALA A 99 6.32 -1.78 27.30
N VAL A 100 6.16 -0.56 26.78
CA VAL A 100 4.87 0.14 26.72
C VAL A 100 4.49 0.38 25.26
N ASP A 101 3.24 0.10 24.94
CA ASP A 101 2.65 0.42 23.64
C ASP A 101 2.03 1.81 23.70
N VAL A 102 2.43 2.70 22.78
CA VAL A 102 1.96 4.09 22.75
C VAL A 102 1.12 4.31 21.49
N ASN A 103 -0.13 4.74 21.68
CA ASN A 103 -0.97 5.15 20.59
C ASN A 103 -0.51 6.52 20.03
N LEU A 104 0.03 6.50 18.82
CA LEU A 104 0.52 7.71 18.12
C LEU A 104 -0.59 8.42 17.32
N GLY A 105 -1.78 7.81 17.21
CA GLY A 105 -2.91 8.37 16.48
C GLY A 105 -3.12 7.77 15.12
N HIS A 106 -3.57 8.59 14.16
CA HIS A 106 -3.88 8.14 12.81
C HIS A 106 -3.14 9.02 11.80
N VAL A 107 -2.86 8.42 10.64
CA VAL A 107 -2.28 9.13 9.51
C VAL A 107 -3.06 8.83 8.23
N TRP A 108 -3.31 9.88 7.45
CA TRP A 108 -3.90 9.80 6.13
C TRP A 108 -2.81 9.86 5.07
N LEU A 109 -2.92 8.99 4.07
CA LEU A 109 -1.96 8.88 2.97
C LEU A 109 -2.68 8.95 1.63
N LEU A 110 -2.04 9.62 0.68
CA LEU A 110 -2.35 9.56 -0.74
C LEU A 110 -1.10 9.03 -1.45
N PRO A 111 -1.06 7.74 -1.85
CA PRO A 111 0.08 7.11 -2.50
C PRO A 111 -0.09 6.95 -4.01
N PRO A 112 -0.16 8.03 -4.84
CA PRO A 112 -0.20 7.87 -6.28
C PRO A 112 0.92 6.95 -6.74
N THR A 113 0.56 5.99 -7.60
CA THR A 113 1.49 5.00 -8.13
C THR A 113 1.38 4.95 -9.64
N LEU A 114 2.51 5.12 -10.33
CA LEU A 114 2.61 4.98 -11.77
C LEU A 114 3.42 3.72 -12.09
N THR A 115 2.82 2.78 -12.82
CA THR A 115 3.47 1.54 -13.23
C THR A 115 3.46 1.37 -14.73
N LEU A 116 4.49 0.76 -15.26
CA LEU A 116 4.53 0.20 -16.60
C LEU A 116 4.19 -1.29 -16.49
N GLN A 117 3.28 -1.75 -17.33
CA GLN A 117 2.79 -3.12 -17.34
C GLN A 117 3.12 -3.80 -18.67
N TYR A 118 3.43 -5.08 -18.58
CA TYR A 118 3.47 -5.99 -19.72
C TYR A 118 2.36 -7.03 -19.59
N HIS A 119 1.46 -7.05 -20.56
CA HIS A 119 0.34 -7.99 -20.64
C HIS A 119 0.75 -9.19 -21.48
N LEU A 120 0.65 -10.38 -20.92
CA LEU A 120 0.99 -11.61 -21.63
C LEU A 120 -0.11 -11.94 -22.68
N PRO A 121 0.26 -12.14 -23.94
CA PRO A 121 -0.70 -12.49 -24.99
C PRO A 121 -1.14 -13.95 -24.82
N THR A 122 -2.33 -14.18 -24.31
CA THR A 122 -2.87 -15.54 -24.10
C THR A 122 -3.77 -16.00 -25.24
N GLY A 123 -4.23 -15.08 -26.06
CA GLY A 123 -5.24 -15.38 -27.08
C GLY A 123 -6.64 -15.69 -26.51
N THR A 124 -6.88 -15.38 -25.24
CA THR A 124 -8.15 -15.64 -24.52
C THR A 124 -8.64 -14.39 -23.79
N GLY A 125 -9.84 -14.46 -23.19
CA GLY A 125 -10.33 -13.39 -22.29
C GLY A 125 -9.55 -13.25 -20.98
N PHE A 126 -8.67 -14.19 -20.66
CA PHE A 126 -7.76 -14.12 -19.51
C PHE A 126 -6.46 -13.41 -19.92
N LYS A 127 -6.16 -12.28 -19.31
CA LYS A 127 -5.05 -11.37 -19.66
C LYS A 127 -4.17 -11.10 -18.44
N PRO A 128 -3.24 -12.01 -18.11
CA PRO A 128 -2.31 -11.80 -17.03
C PRO A 128 -1.30 -10.72 -17.38
N TYR A 129 -0.84 -9.99 -16.36
CA TYR A 129 0.18 -8.96 -16.51
C TYR A 129 1.15 -8.92 -15.33
N ILE A 130 2.30 -8.37 -15.60
CA ILE A 130 3.28 -7.97 -14.60
C ILE A 130 3.58 -6.49 -14.78
N GLY A 131 3.91 -5.80 -13.70
CA GLY A 131 4.21 -4.38 -13.74
C GLY A 131 5.24 -3.96 -12.72
N ALA A 132 5.89 -2.85 -13.00
CA ALA A 132 6.82 -2.19 -12.09
C ALA A 132 6.77 -0.68 -12.28
N GLY A 133 7.05 0.07 -11.21
CA GLY A 133 6.97 1.51 -11.30
C GLY A 133 7.36 2.25 -10.03
N ALA A 134 6.91 3.50 -9.95
CA ALA A 134 7.19 4.41 -8.85
C ALA A 134 5.91 4.76 -8.10
N ASN A 135 6.00 4.72 -6.80
CA ASN A 135 5.01 5.23 -5.86
C ASN A 135 5.55 6.51 -5.22
N TYR A 136 4.71 7.52 -5.05
CA TYR A 136 5.01 8.69 -4.24
C TYR A 136 3.99 8.80 -3.12
N THR A 137 4.37 8.38 -1.92
CA THR A 137 3.48 8.45 -0.76
C THR A 137 3.49 9.85 -0.15
N ILE A 138 2.31 10.48 -0.13
CA ILE A 138 2.05 11.78 0.47
C ILE A 138 1.31 11.55 1.79
N PHE A 139 1.91 11.99 2.89
CA PHE A 139 1.28 12.02 4.21
C PHE A 139 0.65 13.41 4.40
N TYR A 140 -0.66 13.52 4.21
CA TYR A 140 -1.33 14.83 4.15
C TYR A 140 -2.09 15.23 5.43
N SER A 141 -2.36 14.30 6.34
CA SER A 141 -2.95 14.58 7.65
C SER A 141 -2.48 13.55 8.67
N ALA A 142 -2.09 14.03 9.84
CA ALA A 142 -1.71 13.20 10.97
C ALA A 142 -2.48 13.67 12.22
N ASP A 143 -3.46 12.85 12.63
CA ASP A 143 -4.22 13.07 13.86
C ASP A 143 -3.43 12.46 15.01
N LYS A 144 -2.84 13.31 15.86
CA LYS A 144 -2.02 12.87 16.99
C LYS A 144 -2.82 12.03 17.99
N GLY A 145 -2.15 11.05 18.60
CA GLY A 145 -2.69 10.29 19.71
C GLY A 145 -2.78 11.10 21.01
N PRO A 146 -3.44 10.55 22.03
CA PRO A 146 -3.70 11.27 23.28
C PRO A 146 -2.44 11.59 24.11
N VAL A 147 -1.34 10.89 23.84
CA VAL A 147 -0.12 10.92 24.66
C VAL A 147 0.93 11.86 24.08
N VAL A 148 0.89 12.19 22.79
CA VAL A 148 1.90 12.97 22.10
C VAL A 148 1.38 14.36 21.72
N GLN A 149 2.27 15.35 21.63
CA GLN A 149 1.92 16.71 21.21
C GLN A 149 1.85 16.86 19.69
N GLY A 150 2.68 16.12 18.97
CA GLY A 150 2.74 16.17 17.52
C GLY A 150 3.37 14.92 16.93
N ILE A 151 3.02 14.66 15.67
CA ILE A 151 3.63 13.64 14.84
C ILE A 151 3.66 14.12 13.41
N SER A 152 4.77 13.90 12.74
CA SER A 152 4.96 14.22 11.33
C SER A 152 5.65 13.09 10.60
N TYR A 153 5.36 12.98 9.28
CA TYR A 153 5.92 11.96 8.40
C TYR A 153 6.52 12.63 7.17
N LYS A 154 7.62 12.06 6.66
CA LYS A 154 8.23 12.54 5.43
C LYS A 154 7.62 11.83 4.22
N ASN A 155 7.15 12.61 3.23
CA ASN A 155 6.77 12.10 1.93
C ASN A 155 7.95 11.42 1.26
N LYS A 156 7.72 10.28 0.58
CA LYS A 156 8.79 9.46 0.00
C LYS A 156 8.37 8.83 -1.32
N PHE A 157 9.36 8.76 -2.21
CA PHE A 157 9.29 7.84 -3.35
C PHE A 157 9.62 6.42 -2.93
N ALA A 158 8.96 5.46 -3.57
CA ALA A 158 9.19 4.05 -3.37
C ALA A 158 9.09 3.31 -4.71
N PHE A 159 9.79 2.21 -4.84
CA PHE A 159 9.58 1.27 -5.93
C PHE A 159 8.30 0.47 -5.69
N ALA A 160 7.53 0.22 -6.76
CA ALA A 160 6.36 -0.64 -6.75
C ALA A 160 6.53 -1.76 -7.78
N SER A 161 6.11 -2.96 -7.42
CA SER A 161 5.95 -4.09 -8.34
C SER A 161 4.56 -4.65 -8.23
N GLN A 162 4.02 -5.20 -9.32
CA GLN A 162 2.68 -5.76 -9.33
C GLN A 162 2.58 -6.97 -10.25
N VAL A 163 1.61 -7.80 -9.95
CA VAL A 163 1.15 -8.92 -10.78
C VAL A 163 -0.35 -9.00 -10.68
N GLY A 164 -1.01 -9.22 -11.80
CA GLY A 164 -2.46 -9.31 -11.82
C GLY A 164 -2.96 -9.94 -13.11
N PHE A 165 -4.26 -9.95 -13.25
CA PHE A 165 -4.91 -10.34 -14.49
C PHE A 165 -6.25 -9.62 -14.65
N ASP A 166 -6.61 -9.42 -15.92
CA ASP A 166 -7.95 -9.05 -16.32
C ASP A 166 -8.65 -10.28 -16.89
N TYR A 167 -9.95 -10.39 -16.66
CA TYR A 167 -10.81 -11.41 -17.25
C TYR A 167 -11.98 -10.75 -17.95
N ASP A 168 -12.00 -10.80 -19.29
CA ASP A 168 -13.04 -10.16 -20.11
C ASP A 168 -14.41 -10.80 -19.85
N LEU A 169 -15.37 -10.02 -19.37
CA LEU A 169 -16.79 -10.38 -19.25
C LEU A 169 -17.55 -10.02 -20.54
N SER A 170 -17.11 -8.97 -21.21
CA SER A 170 -17.61 -8.51 -22.50
C SER A 170 -16.48 -7.85 -23.30
N LYS A 171 -16.81 -7.22 -24.42
CA LYS A 171 -15.84 -6.46 -25.24
C LYS A 171 -15.28 -5.24 -24.49
N THR A 172 -16.02 -4.71 -23.53
CA THR A 172 -15.69 -3.45 -22.83
C THR A 172 -15.58 -3.59 -21.32
N VAL A 173 -16.18 -4.63 -20.73
CA VAL A 173 -16.19 -4.83 -19.26
C VAL A 173 -15.38 -6.06 -18.91
N PHE A 174 -14.56 -5.94 -17.88
CA PHE A 174 -13.71 -7.02 -17.37
C PHE A 174 -13.60 -7.00 -15.85
N LEU A 175 -13.32 -8.18 -15.28
CA LEU A 175 -12.89 -8.32 -13.89
C LEU A 175 -11.38 -8.14 -13.81
N ASN A 176 -10.90 -7.55 -12.71
CA ASN A 176 -9.48 -7.41 -12.41
C ASN A 176 -9.17 -7.98 -11.03
N ILE A 177 -8.07 -8.71 -10.92
CA ILE A 177 -7.43 -9.07 -9.66
C ILE A 177 -5.96 -8.64 -9.74
N ASP A 178 -5.49 -7.97 -8.70
CA ASP A 178 -4.16 -7.38 -8.65
C ASP A 178 -3.51 -7.53 -7.27
N VAL A 179 -2.22 -7.78 -7.27
CA VAL A 179 -1.38 -7.81 -6.07
C VAL A 179 -0.17 -6.93 -6.30
N LYS A 180 0.01 -5.93 -5.45
CA LYS A 180 1.14 -4.99 -5.50
C LYS A 180 2.01 -5.13 -4.26
N LYS A 181 3.32 -4.94 -4.43
CA LYS A 181 4.29 -4.75 -3.36
C LYS A 181 4.92 -3.37 -3.50
N ILE A 182 4.77 -2.53 -2.47
CA ILE A 182 5.36 -1.20 -2.43
C ILE A 182 6.52 -1.23 -1.42
N PHE A 183 7.72 -0.82 -1.84
CA PHE A 183 8.92 -0.86 -1.01
C PHE A 183 9.13 0.48 -0.29
N LEU A 184 8.12 0.91 0.47
CA LEU A 184 8.10 2.21 1.14
C LEU A 184 8.93 2.18 2.43
N ASN A 185 9.90 3.09 2.52
CA ASN A 185 10.62 3.42 3.74
C ASN A 185 10.47 4.94 3.98
N THR A 186 10.04 5.33 5.17
CA THR A 186 9.84 6.74 5.53
C THR A 186 10.45 7.06 6.88
N GLN A 187 10.39 8.32 7.26
CA GLN A 187 10.82 8.82 8.57
C GLN A 187 9.63 9.49 9.24
N ALA A 188 9.48 9.22 10.52
CA ALA A 188 8.54 9.89 11.42
C ALA A 188 9.30 10.66 12.50
N THR A 189 8.75 11.79 12.90
CA THR A 189 9.22 12.56 14.06
C THR A 189 8.04 12.77 15.00
N VAL A 190 8.24 12.38 16.27
CA VAL A 190 7.22 12.49 17.32
C VAL A 190 7.67 13.51 18.35
N ASP A 191 6.77 14.43 18.69
CA ASP A 191 6.91 15.33 19.83
C ASP A 191 6.12 14.79 21.02
N ALA A 192 6.83 14.33 22.03
CA ALA A 192 6.31 13.88 23.32
C ALA A 192 6.84 14.74 24.48
N SER A 193 7.21 15.98 24.23
CA SER A 193 7.82 16.89 25.23
C SER A 193 6.89 17.20 26.40
N ASN A 194 5.57 17.02 26.26
CA ASN A 194 4.58 17.09 27.35
C ASN A 194 4.76 15.99 28.40
N LEU A 195 5.47 14.92 28.11
CA LEU A 195 5.76 13.82 29.02
C LEU A 195 7.07 14.05 29.80
N THR A 196 7.70 15.21 29.65
CA THR A 196 8.94 15.54 30.37
C THR A 196 8.67 15.64 31.85
N PRO A 197 9.32 14.80 32.70
CA PRO A 197 9.15 14.89 34.14
C PRO A 197 9.64 16.25 34.69
N ALA A 198 8.92 16.82 35.62
CA ALA A 198 9.33 18.08 36.29
C ALA A 198 10.73 17.99 36.96
N THR A 199 11.07 16.78 37.38
CA THR A 199 12.36 16.45 38.03
C THR A 199 13.52 16.30 37.04
N ASN A 200 13.26 16.19 35.72
CA ASN A 200 14.30 15.99 34.72
C ASN A 200 14.01 16.73 33.42
N GLN A 201 14.13 18.07 33.47
CA GLN A 201 13.90 18.92 32.29
C GLN A 201 14.94 18.73 31.15
N ALA A 202 16.07 18.09 31.44
CA ALA A 202 17.10 17.78 30.43
C ALA A 202 16.59 16.78 29.36
N LEU A 203 15.54 16.01 29.64
CA LEU A 203 14.90 15.11 28.70
C LEU A 203 14.01 15.81 27.63
N ARG A 204 13.62 17.07 27.90
CA ARG A 204 12.66 17.78 27.00
C ARG A 204 13.13 17.88 25.56
N PRO A 205 14.37 18.30 25.22
CA PRO A 205 14.82 18.36 23.84
C PRO A 205 14.84 16.99 23.16
N VAL A 206 15.11 15.94 23.92
CA VAL A 206 15.15 14.55 23.46
C VAL A 206 13.74 14.05 23.13
N LEU A 207 12.76 14.32 24.02
CA LEU A 207 11.36 13.91 23.83
C LEU A 207 10.65 14.75 22.77
N GLN A 208 11.11 15.96 22.49
CA GLN A 208 10.57 16.83 21.44
C GLN A 208 10.88 16.33 20.02
N ASN A 209 11.94 15.55 19.85
CA ASN A 209 12.43 15.11 18.53
C ASN A 209 12.75 13.62 18.52
N ILE A 210 11.78 12.78 18.82
CA ILE A 210 11.92 11.32 18.72
C ILE A 210 11.81 10.94 17.26
N ASN A 211 12.94 10.61 16.64
CA ASN A 211 13.00 10.21 15.24
C ASN A 211 12.88 8.68 15.11
N ALA A 212 12.16 8.24 14.11
CA ALA A 212 12.01 6.83 13.75
C ALA A 212 12.20 6.63 12.25
N ASP A 213 13.02 5.67 11.87
CA ASP A 213 13.09 5.15 10.51
C ASP A 213 12.11 3.98 10.41
N VAL A 214 11.11 4.13 9.55
CA VAL A 214 9.98 3.20 9.43
C VAL A 214 9.98 2.56 8.04
N LYS A 215 10.08 1.24 8.00
CA LYS A 215 9.85 0.42 6.80
C LYS A 215 8.40 -0.03 6.83
N ILE A 216 7.57 0.38 5.89
CA ILE A 216 6.14 0.03 5.85
C ILE A 216 5.90 -1.15 4.93
N ARG A 217 6.47 -1.13 3.73
CA ARG A 217 6.50 -2.20 2.71
C ARG A 217 5.19 -2.99 2.57
N PRO A 218 4.03 -2.34 2.33
CA PRO A 218 2.76 -3.01 2.31
C PRO A 218 2.62 -3.97 1.12
N TRP A 219 1.85 -5.04 1.34
CA TRP A 219 1.14 -5.70 0.26
C TRP A 219 -0.18 -4.99 0.04
N VAL A 220 -0.55 -4.80 -1.23
CA VAL A 220 -1.85 -4.28 -1.62
C VAL A 220 -2.50 -5.32 -2.50
N VAL A 221 -3.64 -5.85 -2.07
CA VAL A 221 -4.41 -6.87 -2.79
C VAL A 221 -5.75 -6.28 -3.19
N GLY A 222 -6.09 -6.37 -4.46
CA GLY A 222 -7.29 -5.75 -5.02
C GLY A 222 -8.11 -6.66 -5.90
N ILE A 223 -9.42 -6.42 -5.88
CA ILE A 223 -10.38 -6.98 -6.83
C ILE A 223 -11.31 -5.88 -7.29
N GLY A 224 -11.65 -5.87 -8.56
CA GLY A 224 -12.53 -4.83 -9.11
C GLY A 224 -13.05 -5.12 -10.50
N ILE A 225 -13.71 -4.10 -11.04
CA ILE A 225 -14.28 -4.09 -12.38
C ILE A 225 -13.64 -2.97 -13.17
N GLY A 226 -13.32 -3.25 -14.41
CA GLY A 226 -12.79 -2.29 -15.37
C GLY A 226 -13.71 -2.10 -16.57
N TYR A 227 -13.60 -0.92 -17.15
CA TYR A 227 -14.25 -0.55 -18.40
C TYR A 227 -13.20 -0.08 -19.40
N ARG A 228 -13.25 -0.66 -20.61
CA ARG A 228 -12.33 -0.39 -21.73
C ARG A 228 -12.99 0.47 -22.76
N PHE A 229 -12.27 1.49 -23.25
CA PHE A 229 -12.74 2.42 -24.28
C PHE A 229 -11.56 2.94 -25.15
N LYS A 230 -11.90 3.55 -26.28
CA LYS A 230 -10.94 4.21 -27.20
C LYS A 230 -11.05 5.72 -27.07
#